data_313251906eca00b9bef9cdb626639e44
#
_entry.id   313251906eca00b9bef9cdb626639e44
#
_cell.length_a   1.000
_cell.length_b   1.000
_cell.length_c   1.000
_cell.angle_alpha   90.00
_cell.angle_beta   90.00
_cell.angle_gamma   90.00
#
_symmetry.space_group_name_H-M   'P 1'
#
loop_
_entity.id
_entity.type
_entity.pdbx_description
1 polymer ?
#
loop_
_entity_poly.entity_id
_entity_poly.type
_entity_poly.pdbx_seq_one_letter_code
_entity_poly.pdbx_strand_id
1 'polypeptide(L)'
;MAAQFGNYVDYSGAKAPGSATHVRDPRLQILAATIPQIFANKHILDIGCNAGSVSIQLSLDFHAASVTGVDIDPKLIAQAEKLLALRASRATPPTSCSAPVVDYFPMSAVLTHGYRIEPHNKPARTPSAASAAWPYVTFFSADWVLPSDQDATDSYHVILALSVIKWIHLEHRDVGLTTFFAKCSSSLKPGGYLVIELQTWDSYQKAIRPNHAPHFQETLKELQLRPETSFDSLLANHGLHLCASSDALPRRINVYQKA
;
A
#
# COMPACT_ATOMS: atom_id res chain seq x y z
N MET A 1 -13.12 13.48 -16.47
CA MET A 1 -12.39 12.42 -17.20
C MET A 1 -12.54 11.16 -16.38
N ALA A 2 -12.94 10.03 -16.99
CA ALA A 2 -12.92 8.73 -16.30
C ALA A 2 -11.45 8.42 -15.93
N ALA A 3 -11.22 7.89 -14.72
CA ALA A 3 -9.90 7.49 -14.31
C ALA A 3 -9.44 6.28 -15.15
N GLN A 4 -8.22 6.35 -15.69
CA GLN A 4 -7.68 5.32 -16.60
C GLN A 4 -7.53 3.96 -15.90
N PHE A 5 -7.18 3.94 -14.62
CA PHE A 5 -6.84 2.75 -13.84
C PHE A 5 -7.80 2.44 -12.69
N GLY A 6 -9.00 3.01 -12.69
CA GLY A 6 -9.98 2.83 -11.62
C GLY A 6 -10.49 4.16 -11.07
N ASN A 7 -11.44 4.10 -10.14
CA ASN A 7 -12.05 5.30 -9.56
C ASN A 7 -11.40 5.64 -8.22
N TYR A 8 -10.27 6.29 -8.24
CA TYR A 8 -9.53 6.75 -7.05
C TYR A 8 -9.22 8.25 -7.07
N VAL A 9 -9.77 8.99 -8.04
CA VAL A 9 -9.79 10.45 -8.01
C VAL A 9 -10.61 10.84 -6.78
N ASP A 10 -10.00 11.52 -5.82
CA ASP A 10 -10.56 11.85 -4.50
C ASP A 10 -10.69 10.68 -3.51
N TYR A 11 -10.05 9.52 -3.76
CA TYR A 11 -9.89 8.51 -2.75
C TYR A 11 -8.90 9.00 -1.68
N SER A 12 -9.35 9.91 -0.85
CA SER A 12 -8.71 10.13 0.43
C SER A 12 -9.28 9.10 1.38
N GLY A 13 -8.50 8.11 1.78
CA GLY A 13 -8.86 7.16 2.84
C GLY A 13 -9.16 7.86 4.17
N ALA A 14 -9.06 9.16 4.20
CA ALA A 14 -9.37 10.06 5.29
C ALA A 14 -10.18 11.22 4.74
N LYS A 15 -11.49 11.10 4.76
CA LYS A 15 -12.41 12.22 4.61
C LYS A 15 -12.36 13.13 5.85
N ALA A 16 -11.24 13.77 6.09
CA ALA A 16 -11.15 14.86 7.05
C ALA A 16 -10.71 16.12 6.31
N PRO A 17 -11.62 17.07 6.05
CA PRO A 17 -11.23 18.35 5.50
C PRO A 17 -10.24 19.04 6.44
N GLY A 18 -9.08 19.40 5.96
CA GLY A 18 -8.14 20.28 6.65
C GLY A 18 -7.07 19.66 7.53
N SER A 19 -7.06 18.34 7.78
CA SER A 19 -6.00 17.69 8.56
C SER A 19 -5.14 16.69 7.77
N ALA A 20 -5.04 16.89 6.49
CA ALA A 20 -4.55 15.96 5.49
C ALA A 20 -3.13 15.37 5.69
N THR A 21 -2.38 15.83 6.66
CA THR A 21 -0.99 15.40 6.83
C THR A 21 -0.79 14.31 7.86
N HIS A 22 -1.81 13.97 8.66
CA HIS A 22 -1.61 13.03 9.77
C HIS A 22 -2.87 12.30 10.22
N VAL A 23 -3.65 11.80 9.30
CA VAL A 23 -4.76 10.90 9.66
C VAL A 23 -4.21 9.49 9.76
N ARG A 24 -4.29 8.90 10.95
CA ARG A 24 -3.93 7.50 11.16
C ARG A 24 -4.93 6.60 10.44
N ASP A 25 -4.41 5.69 9.64
CA ASP A 25 -5.25 4.71 8.96
C ASP A 25 -5.73 3.65 9.97
N PRO A 26 -7.05 3.51 10.18
CA PRO A 26 -7.60 2.58 11.17
C PRO A 26 -7.28 1.12 10.84
N ARG A 27 -7.06 0.79 9.56
CA ARG A 27 -6.71 -0.57 9.12
C ARG A 27 -5.39 -1.01 9.72
N LEU A 28 -4.39 -0.12 9.76
CA LEU A 28 -3.08 -0.42 10.35
C LEU A 28 -3.17 -0.65 11.86
N GLN A 29 -4.02 0.11 12.55
CA GLN A 29 -4.24 -0.08 13.99
C GLN A 29 -4.91 -1.42 14.30
N ILE A 30 -5.93 -1.80 13.52
CA ILE A 30 -6.60 -3.10 13.64
C ILE A 30 -5.61 -4.24 13.39
N LEU A 31 -4.80 -4.15 12.34
CA LEU A 31 -3.80 -5.17 12.02
C LEU A 31 -2.75 -5.32 13.12
N ALA A 32 -2.24 -4.20 13.65
CA ALA A 32 -1.27 -4.21 14.75
C ALA A 32 -1.85 -4.78 16.05
N ALA A 33 -3.14 -4.58 16.29
CA ALA A 33 -3.85 -5.16 17.42
C ALA A 33 -4.15 -6.66 17.23
N THR A 34 -4.44 -7.08 15.99
CA THR A 34 -4.78 -8.48 15.67
C THR A 34 -3.53 -9.37 15.65
N ILE A 35 -2.43 -8.89 15.09
CA ILE A 35 -1.16 -9.61 15.01
C ILE A 35 -0.06 -8.72 15.60
N PRO A 36 0.35 -8.94 16.84
CA PRO A 36 1.38 -8.14 17.49
C PRO A 36 2.67 -8.10 16.66
N GLN A 37 3.25 -6.90 16.54
CA GLN A 37 4.50 -6.66 15.80
C GLN A 37 4.49 -7.04 14.30
N ILE A 38 3.33 -7.13 13.69
CA ILE A 38 3.22 -7.45 12.25
C ILE A 38 4.06 -6.50 11.38
N PHE A 39 4.24 -5.25 11.77
CA PHE A 39 4.95 -4.24 11.00
C PHE A 39 6.36 -3.91 11.53
N ALA A 40 6.57 -4.01 12.85
CA ALA A 40 7.81 -3.57 13.48
C ALA A 40 9.02 -4.37 12.99
N ASN A 41 10.06 -3.66 12.50
CA ASN A 41 11.28 -4.25 11.94
C ASN A 41 11.04 -5.21 10.75
N LYS A 42 9.95 -5.01 9.99
CA LYS A 42 9.58 -5.82 8.84
C LYS A 42 9.87 -5.10 7.53
N HIS A 43 10.21 -5.86 6.48
CA HIS A 43 10.21 -5.40 5.10
C HIS A 43 8.82 -5.57 4.53
N ILE A 44 8.21 -4.48 4.09
CA ILE A 44 6.79 -4.43 3.72
C ILE A 44 6.65 -3.98 2.27
N LEU A 45 5.76 -4.63 1.53
CA LEU A 45 5.30 -4.21 0.21
C LEU A 45 3.86 -3.71 0.33
N ASP A 46 3.58 -2.52 -0.19
CA ASP A 46 2.24 -1.90 -0.24
C ASP A 46 1.82 -1.78 -1.71
N ILE A 47 0.97 -2.71 -2.16
CA ILE A 47 0.50 -2.78 -3.55
C ILE A 47 -0.77 -1.94 -3.70
N GLY A 48 -0.77 -1.03 -4.68
CA GLY A 48 -1.80 0.00 -4.81
C GLY A 48 -1.63 1.07 -3.74
N CYS A 49 -0.39 1.52 -3.50
CA CYS A 49 -0.05 2.45 -2.41
C CYS A 49 -0.67 3.84 -2.57
N ASN A 50 -1.28 4.14 -3.72
CA ASN A 50 -1.88 5.44 -4.02
C ASN A 50 -0.89 6.58 -3.75
N ALA A 51 -1.32 7.68 -3.12
CA ALA A 51 -0.45 8.80 -2.74
C ALA A 51 0.44 8.52 -1.50
N GLY A 52 0.69 7.26 -1.15
CA GLY A 52 1.72 6.83 -0.19
C GLY A 52 1.38 6.99 1.29
N SER A 53 0.13 7.36 1.64
CA SER A 53 -0.22 7.64 3.04
C SER A 53 -0.01 6.45 3.97
N VAL A 54 -0.42 5.24 3.56
CA VAL A 54 -0.25 3.99 4.32
C VAL A 54 1.23 3.63 4.42
N SER A 55 1.93 3.61 3.29
CA SER A 55 3.36 3.26 3.22
C SER A 55 4.21 4.14 4.14
N ILE A 56 3.95 5.46 4.18
CA ILE A 56 4.67 6.39 5.04
C ILE A 56 4.35 6.16 6.52
N GLN A 57 3.07 5.90 6.87
CA GLN A 57 2.69 5.57 8.25
C GLN A 57 3.37 4.30 8.75
N LEU A 58 3.50 3.27 7.92
CA LEU A 58 4.21 2.03 8.29
C LEU A 58 5.64 2.30 8.73
N SER A 59 6.34 3.19 8.05
CA SER A 59 7.70 3.55 8.42
C SER A 59 7.77 4.44 9.65
N LEU A 60 6.95 5.50 9.72
CA LEU A 60 7.03 6.51 10.78
C LEU A 60 6.37 6.08 12.08
N ASP A 61 5.16 5.47 12.00
CA ASP A 61 4.33 5.19 13.17
C ASP A 61 4.44 3.72 13.64
N PHE A 62 4.77 2.79 12.72
CA PHE A 62 4.83 1.36 13.01
C PHE A 62 6.25 0.76 12.92
N HIS A 63 7.27 1.59 12.72
CA HIS A 63 8.68 1.22 12.75
C HIS A 63 9.06 0.07 11.79
N ALA A 64 8.47 0.05 10.60
CA ALA A 64 8.88 -0.88 9.55
C ALA A 64 10.36 -0.69 9.21
N ALA A 65 11.07 -1.78 8.96
CA ALA A 65 12.48 -1.75 8.56
C ALA A 65 12.65 -1.11 7.18
N SER A 66 11.73 -1.44 6.26
CA SER A 66 11.61 -0.75 4.97
C SER A 66 10.20 -0.95 4.40
N VAL A 67 9.76 0.00 3.58
CA VAL A 67 8.49 -0.08 2.87
C VAL A 67 8.72 0.20 1.39
N THR A 68 8.22 -0.69 0.56
CA THR A 68 8.15 -0.49 -0.89
C THR A 68 6.70 -0.25 -1.27
N GLY A 69 6.37 0.94 -1.78
CA GLY A 69 5.05 1.26 -2.30
C GLY A 69 5.04 1.15 -3.82
N VAL A 70 4.04 0.44 -4.36
CA VAL A 70 3.85 0.29 -5.81
C VAL A 70 2.46 0.73 -6.20
N ASP A 71 2.36 1.56 -7.23
CA ASP A 71 1.09 1.94 -7.85
C ASP A 71 1.27 2.03 -9.37
N ILE A 72 0.22 1.72 -10.12
CA ILE A 72 0.23 1.77 -11.58
C ILE A 72 0.23 3.21 -12.11
N ASP A 73 -0.31 4.16 -11.34
CA ASP A 73 -0.41 5.57 -11.76
C ASP A 73 0.85 6.37 -11.35
N PRO A 74 1.69 6.79 -12.32
CA PRO A 74 2.88 7.58 -12.02
C PRO A 74 2.57 8.94 -11.37
N LYS A 75 1.36 9.47 -11.54
CA LYS A 75 0.95 10.72 -10.88
C LYS A 75 0.75 10.53 -9.39
N LEU A 76 0.20 9.38 -8.99
CA LEU A 76 0.05 9.03 -7.58
C LEU A 76 1.42 8.79 -6.93
N ILE A 77 2.34 8.14 -7.63
CA ILE A 77 3.72 7.96 -7.17
C ILE A 77 4.42 9.31 -6.96
N ALA A 78 4.30 10.24 -7.91
CA ALA A 78 4.85 11.58 -7.72
C ALA A 78 4.23 12.34 -6.53
N GLN A 79 2.96 12.09 -6.21
CA GLN A 79 2.32 12.63 -5.00
C GLN A 79 2.85 11.95 -3.74
N ALA A 80 3.05 10.62 -3.77
CA ALA A 80 3.59 9.85 -2.67
C ALA A 80 5.00 10.31 -2.29
N GLU A 81 5.86 10.56 -3.27
CA GLU A 81 7.21 11.10 -3.06
C GLU A 81 7.17 12.51 -2.42
N LYS A 82 6.27 13.38 -2.89
CA LYS A 82 6.08 14.71 -2.28
C LYS A 82 5.58 14.61 -0.84
N LEU A 83 4.63 13.70 -0.58
CA LEU A 83 4.11 13.47 0.76
C LEU A 83 5.21 12.90 1.68
N LEU A 84 6.04 11.98 1.18
CA LEU A 84 7.17 11.43 1.91
C LEU A 84 8.16 12.54 2.28
N ALA A 85 8.57 13.37 1.33
CA ALA A 85 9.46 14.50 1.57
C ALA A 85 8.89 15.47 2.63
N LEU A 86 7.60 15.78 2.54
CA LEU A 86 6.90 16.62 3.51
C LEU A 86 6.91 16.01 4.91
N ARG A 87 6.61 14.72 5.05
CA ARG A 87 6.57 14.05 6.36
C ARG A 87 7.96 13.81 6.92
N ALA A 88 8.91 13.40 6.10
CA ALA A 88 10.30 13.22 6.50
C ALA A 88 10.94 14.51 7.01
N SER A 89 10.59 15.67 6.43
CA SER A 89 11.08 16.98 6.91
C SER A 89 10.64 17.33 8.34
N ARG A 90 9.66 16.62 8.88
CA ARG A 90 9.10 16.84 10.24
C ARG A 90 9.44 15.72 11.20
N ALA A 91 10.14 14.72 10.77
CA ALA A 91 10.48 13.57 11.58
C ALA A 91 11.97 13.53 11.87
N THR A 92 12.31 13.21 13.11
CA THR A 92 13.68 12.97 13.52
C THR A 92 13.95 11.46 13.46
N PRO A 93 15.03 11.01 12.80
CA PRO A 93 15.40 9.61 12.76
C PRO A 93 15.53 9.01 14.14
N PRO A 94 15.19 7.72 14.34
CA PRO A 94 15.42 7.03 15.59
C PRO A 94 16.92 6.97 15.87
N THR A 95 17.28 7.14 17.14
CA THR A 95 18.66 6.92 17.62
C THR A 95 18.70 5.64 18.44
N SER A 96 19.89 5.17 18.80
CA SER A 96 20.05 4.02 19.70
C SER A 96 19.36 4.20 21.07
N CYS A 97 19.02 5.44 21.44
CA CYS A 97 18.45 5.80 22.74
C CYS A 97 17.04 6.40 22.66
N SER A 98 16.50 6.67 21.47
CA SER A 98 15.19 7.32 21.32
C SER A 98 14.38 6.78 20.15
N ALA A 99 13.07 6.64 20.35
CA ALA A 99 12.12 6.43 19.28
C ALA A 99 12.10 7.64 18.32
N PRO A 100 11.67 7.47 17.06
CA PRO A 100 11.52 8.59 16.14
C PRO A 100 10.48 9.58 16.68
N VAL A 101 10.81 10.87 16.60
CA VAL A 101 9.91 11.95 16.99
C VAL A 101 9.33 12.57 15.73
N VAL A 102 8.01 12.63 15.64
CA VAL A 102 7.31 13.30 14.56
C VAL A 102 6.80 14.65 15.04
N ASP A 103 7.36 15.72 14.51
CA ASP A 103 6.94 17.09 14.80
C ASP A 103 5.71 17.45 13.95
N TYR A 104 4.62 17.78 14.61
CA TYR A 104 3.39 18.22 13.96
C TYR A 104 3.37 19.73 13.78
N PHE A 105 4.08 20.25 12.78
CA PHE A 105 3.96 21.66 12.42
C PHE A 105 2.62 21.94 11.74
N PRO A 106 1.97 23.08 12.03
CA PRO A 106 0.82 23.53 11.26
C PRO A 106 1.19 23.63 9.77
N MET A 107 0.31 23.14 8.89
CA MET A 107 0.53 23.23 7.44
C MET A 107 0.75 24.69 6.99
N SER A 108 0.10 25.66 7.67
CA SER A 108 0.31 27.09 7.44
C SER A 108 1.78 27.50 7.58
N ALA A 109 2.52 26.94 8.53
CA ALA A 109 3.94 27.25 8.68
C ALA A 109 4.76 26.74 7.48
N VAL A 110 4.42 25.55 6.97
CA VAL A 110 5.06 24.98 5.77
C VAL A 110 4.72 25.78 4.52
N LEU A 111 3.48 26.23 4.37
CA LEU A 111 3.05 27.07 3.23
C LEU A 111 3.68 28.47 3.28
N THR A 112 3.90 29.03 4.47
CA THR A 112 4.47 30.37 4.63
C THR A 112 5.98 30.36 4.51
N HIS A 113 6.66 29.35 5.09
CA HIS A 113 8.12 29.34 5.24
C HIS A 113 8.82 28.24 4.43
N GLY A 114 8.06 27.44 3.68
CA GLY A 114 8.56 26.27 2.96
C GLY A 114 8.82 25.07 3.88
N TYR A 115 9.37 24.02 3.27
CA TYR A 115 9.76 22.81 4.01
C TYR A 115 10.96 23.10 4.91
N ARG A 116 11.05 22.37 6.04
CA ARG A 116 12.27 22.36 6.85
C ARG A 116 13.41 21.83 5.97
N ILE A 117 14.32 22.73 5.57
CA ILE A 117 15.49 22.37 4.77
C ILE A 117 16.56 21.89 5.75
N GLU A 118 17.01 20.65 5.61
CA GLU A 118 18.25 20.26 6.24
C GLU A 118 19.40 21.07 5.64
N PRO A 119 20.34 21.61 6.45
CA PRO A 119 21.48 22.33 5.91
C PRO A 119 22.24 21.44 4.92
N HIS A 120 22.35 21.92 3.68
CA HIS A 120 23.01 21.23 2.57
C HIS A 120 24.53 21.19 2.77
N ASN A 121 25.01 20.41 3.72
CA ASN A 121 26.42 20.05 3.84
C ASN A 121 26.69 18.61 3.37
N LYS A 122 25.77 18.00 2.62
CA LYS A 122 26.08 16.75 1.92
C LYS A 122 26.37 17.08 0.45
N PRO A 123 27.58 16.71 -0.06
CA PRO A 123 27.90 16.87 -1.48
C PRO A 123 26.79 16.19 -2.30
N ALA A 124 26.46 16.79 -3.45
CA ALA A 124 25.48 16.24 -4.39
C ALA A 124 25.79 14.75 -4.59
N ARG A 125 24.93 13.89 -4.06
CA ARG A 125 25.08 12.44 -4.20
C ARG A 125 24.79 12.11 -5.65
N THR A 126 25.81 11.75 -6.41
CA THR A 126 25.64 10.94 -7.60
C THR A 126 24.71 9.75 -7.25
N PRO A 127 23.80 9.33 -8.13
CA PRO A 127 22.95 8.17 -7.90
C PRO A 127 23.80 6.90 -7.96
N SER A 128 24.56 6.64 -6.94
CA SER A 128 25.24 5.40 -6.66
C SER A 128 24.47 4.70 -5.58
N ALA A 129 23.95 3.52 -5.87
CA ALA A 129 23.29 2.53 -5.02
C ALA A 129 22.79 3.11 -3.68
N ALA A 130 21.55 3.54 -3.66
CA ALA A 130 20.92 4.29 -2.59
C ALA A 130 21.04 3.56 -1.25
N SER A 131 21.92 4.04 -0.37
CA SER A 131 21.64 3.91 1.05
C SER A 131 20.41 4.76 1.28
N ALA A 132 19.22 4.12 1.33
CA ALA A 132 17.96 4.80 1.56
C ALA A 132 18.11 5.61 2.87
N ALA A 133 17.94 6.94 2.78
CA ALA A 133 17.87 7.77 3.96
C ALA A 133 16.59 7.45 4.71
N TRP A 134 16.64 7.39 6.03
CA TRP A 134 15.44 7.26 6.83
C TRP A 134 14.48 8.45 6.57
N PRO A 135 13.15 8.23 6.48
CA PRO A 135 12.42 6.96 6.60
C PRO A 135 12.63 6.06 5.37
N TYR A 136 12.83 4.76 5.61
CA TYR A 136 13.15 3.78 4.57
C TYR A 136 11.91 3.42 3.74
N VAL A 137 11.44 4.36 2.93
CA VAL A 137 10.29 4.20 2.03
C VAL A 137 10.73 4.51 0.62
N THR A 138 10.40 3.62 -0.31
CA THR A 138 10.62 3.80 -1.75
C THR A 138 9.31 3.60 -2.50
N PHE A 139 9.13 4.35 -3.58
CA PHE A 139 7.94 4.25 -4.43
C PHE A 139 8.31 3.93 -5.86
N PHE A 140 7.50 3.07 -6.51
CA PHE A 140 7.67 2.69 -7.90
C PHE A 140 6.35 2.76 -8.65
N SER A 141 6.37 3.31 -9.87
CA SER A 141 5.24 3.19 -10.79
C SER A 141 5.39 1.92 -11.59
N ALA A 142 4.54 0.93 -11.32
CA ALA A 142 4.53 -0.34 -12.03
C ALA A 142 3.18 -1.04 -11.92
N ASP A 143 2.86 -1.82 -12.93
CA ASP A 143 1.81 -2.83 -12.83
C ASP A 143 2.41 -4.09 -12.17
N TRP A 144 2.00 -4.33 -10.92
CA TRP A 144 2.56 -5.42 -10.13
C TRP A 144 2.25 -6.82 -10.69
N VAL A 145 1.23 -6.97 -11.51
CA VAL A 145 0.86 -8.27 -12.12
C VAL A 145 1.86 -8.68 -13.20
N LEU A 146 2.39 -7.70 -13.92
CA LEU A 146 3.32 -7.97 -15.01
C LEU A 146 4.69 -8.43 -14.48
N PRO A 147 5.40 -9.30 -15.22
CA PRO A 147 6.78 -9.66 -14.90
C PRO A 147 7.68 -8.43 -14.86
N SER A 148 8.60 -8.39 -13.91
CA SER A 148 9.58 -7.32 -13.77
C SER A 148 10.94 -7.91 -13.39
N ASP A 149 12.03 -7.29 -13.85
CA ASP A 149 13.40 -7.63 -13.42
C ASP A 149 13.63 -7.41 -11.92
N GLN A 150 12.69 -6.72 -11.25
CA GLN A 150 12.70 -6.46 -9.81
C GLN A 150 11.84 -7.45 -9.02
N ASP A 151 11.34 -8.51 -9.64
CA ASP A 151 10.57 -9.54 -8.96
C ASP A 151 11.47 -10.29 -7.96
N ALA A 152 11.28 -9.96 -6.69
CA ALA A 152 12.08 -10.49 -5.61
C ALA A 152 11.35 -11.66 -4.94
N THR A 153 12.01 -12.83 -4.86
CA THR A 153 11.53 -13.98 -4.11
C THR A 153 11.91 -13.84 -2.63
N ASP A 154 11.02 -14.31 -1.72
CA ASP A 154 11.24 -14.36 -0.26
C ASP A 154 11.80 -13.06 0.35
N SER A 155 11.36 -11.90 -0.17
CA SER A 155 11.91 -10.59 0.22
C SER A 155 11.10 -9.88 1.28
N TYR A 156 9.78 -10.06 1.28
CA TYR A 156 8.88 -9.33 2.13
C TYR A 156 8.36 -10.17 3.29
N HIS A 157 8.25 -9.55 4.46
CA HIS A 157 7.59 -10.16 5.61
C HIS A 157 6.08 -9.92 5.58
N VAL A 158 5.65 -8.81 4.99
CA VAL A 158 4.24 -8.43 4.85
C VAL A 158 4.01 -7.82 3.48
N ILE A 159 2.94 -8.24 2.84
CA ILE A 159 2.40 -7.61 1.62
C ILE A 159 1.02 -7.09 1.95
N LEU A 160 0.77 -5.81 1.67
CA LEU A 160 -0.54 -5.18 1.79
C LEU A 160 -1.16 -5.02 0.40
N ALA A 161 -2.43 -5.40 0.27
CA ALA A 161 -3.27 -5.18 -0.90
C ALA A 161 -4.61 -4.56 -0.46
N LEU A 162 -4.53 -3.30 0.00
CA LEU A 162 -5.65 -2.59 0.60
C LEU A 162 -6.46 -1.86 -0.47
N SER A 163 -7.71 -2.30 -0.68
CA SER A 163 -8.66 -1.72 -1.66
C SER A 163 -8.22 -1.78 -3.13
N VAL A 164 -7.22 -2.59 -3.49
CA VAL A 164 -6.65 -2.64 -4.85
C VAL A 164 -7.10 -3.86 -5.65
N ILE A 165 -7.39 -4.99 -5.01
CA ILE A 165 -7.59 -6.29 -5.69
C ILE A 165 -8.71 -6.26 -6.72
N LYS A 166 -9.79 -5.56 -6.46
CA LYS A 166 -10.89 -5.38 -7.42
C LYS A 166 -10.37 -4.80 -8.75
N TRP A 167 -9.49 -3.81 -8.68
CA TRP A 167 -8.95 -3.14 -9.87
C TRP A 167 -8.00 -4.04 -10.63
N ILE A 168 -7.14 -4.77 -9.92
CA ILE A 168 -6.29 -5.81 -10.51
C ILE A 168 -7.14 -6.86 -11.22
N HIS A 169 -8.20 -7.33 -10.57
CA HIS A 169 -9.07 -8.36 -11.13
C HIS A 169 -9.85 -7.87 -12.36
N LEU A 170 -10.36 -6.64 -12.34
CA LEU A 170 -11.03 -6.04 -13.49
C LEU A 170 -10.08 -5.81 -14.66
N GLU A 171 -8.84 -5.38 -14.41
CA GLU A 171 -7.85 -5.11 -15.46
C GLU A 171 -7.32 -6.40 -16.08
N HIS A 172 -6.93 -7.37 -15.26
CA HIS A 172 -6.19 -8.56 -15.67
C HIS A 172 -7.03 -9.84 -15.69
N ARG A 173 -8.33 -9.76 -15.37
CA ARG A 173 -9.25 -10.90 -15.30
C ARG A 173 -8.82 -11.97 -14.29
N ASP A 174 -9.48 -13.13 -14.33
CA ASP A 174 -9.22 -14.27 -13.43
C ASP A 174 -7.77 -14.78 -13.53
N VAL A 175 -7.21 -14.78 -14.73
CA VAL A 175 -5.82 -15.21 -14.98
C VAL A 175 -4.84 -14.29 -14.28
N GLY A 176 -5.02 -12.97 -14.44
CA GLY A 176 -4.16 -11.99 -13.79
C GLY A 176 -4.31 -11.97 -12.27
N LEU A 177 -5.51 -12.20 -11.74
CA LEU A 177 -5.71 -12.36 -10.31
C LEU A 177 -4.95 -13.58 -9.75
N THR A 178 -4.98 -14.70 -10.47
CA THR A 178 -4.22 -15.91 -10.10
C THR A 178 -2.72 -15.63 -10.12
N THR A 179 -2.23 -14.97 -11.17
CA THR A 179 -0.83 -14.53 -11.29
C THR A 179 -0.43 -13.61 -10.15
N PHE A 180 -1.30 -12.66 -9.79
CA PHE A 180 -1.07 -11.75 -8.67
C PHE A 180 -0.90 -12.50 -7.35
N PHE A 181 -1.77 -13.45 -7.03
CA PHE A 181 -1.65 -14.23 -5.79
C PHE A 181 -0.43 -15.15 -5.78
N ALA A 182 -0.09 -15.77 -6.91
CA ALA A 182 1.13 -16.55 -7.06
C ALA A 182 2.37 -15.68 -6.81
N LYS A 183 2.41 -14.48 -7.39
CA LYS A 183 3.51 -13.53 -7.22
C LYS A 183 3.61 -13.01 -5.78
N CYS A 184 2.48 -12.72 -5.13
CA CYS A 184 2.47 -12.37 -3.71
C CYS A 184 3.06 -13.51 -2.86
N SER A 185 2.64 -14.75 -3.11
CA SER A 185 3.19 -15.90 -2.39
C SER A 185 4.69 -16.05 -2.61
N SER A 186 5.18 -16.01 -3.85
CA SER A 186 6.61 -16.14 -4.13
C SER A 186 7.46 -15.01 -3.52
N SER A 187 6.91 -13.79 -3.45
CA SER A 187 7.60 -12.62 -2.89
C SER A 187 7.62 -12.59 -1.36
N LEU A 188 6.70 -13.30 -0.70
CA LEU A 188 6.65 -13.42 0.76
C LEU A 188 7.71 -14.40 1.28
N LYS A 189 8.33 -14.06 2.39
CA LYS A 189 9.11 -14.99 3.20
C LYS A 189 8.23 -16.09 3.78
N PRO A 190 8.77 -17.30 4.04
CA PRO A 190 8.08 -18.30 4.84
C PRO A 190 7.59 -17.69 6.17
N GLY A 191 6.35 -17.96 6.55
CA GLY A 191 5.70 -17.36 7.72
C GLY A 191 5.28 -15.89 7.54
N GLY A 192 5.51 -15.29 6.37
CA GLY A 192 5.08 -13.91 6.06
C GLY A 192 3.58 -13.79 5.83
N TYR A 193 3.10 -12.55 5.78
CA TYR A 193 1.66 -12.27 5.74
C TYR A 193 1.24 -11.50 4.48
N LEU A 194 0.18 -11.96 3.83
CA LEU A 194 -0.57 -11.20 2.83
C LEU A 194 -1.83 -10.63 3.50
N VAL A 195 -1.99 -9.33 3.47
CA VAL A 195 -3.16 -8.62 4.01
C VAL A 195 -4.02 -8.12 2.86
N ILE A 196 -5.29 -8.50 2.87
CA ILE A 196 -6.27 -8.13 1.85
C ILE A 196 -7.43 -7.37 2.51
N GLU A 197 -7.75 -6.19 2.01
CA GLU A 197 -9.04 -5.54 2.27
C GLU A 197 -10.05 -6.01 1.22
N LEU A 198 -10.96 -6.90 1.62
CA LEU A 198 -11.88 -7.57 0.72
C LEU A 198 -12.95 -6.60 0.19
N GLN A 199 -13.03 -6.52 -1.13
CA GLN A 199 -14.06 -5.76 -1.84
C GLN A 199 -15.09 -6.75 -2.38
N THR A 200 -16.33 -6.64 -1.89
CA THR A 200 -17.43 -7.55 -2.26
C THR A 200 -17.79 -7.46 -3.74
N TRP A 201 -18.46 -8.49 -4.26
CA TRP A 201 -18.93 -8.50 -5.65
C TRP A 201 -19.86 -7.31 -5.98
N ASP A 202 -20.69 -6.88 -5.05
CA ASP A 202 -21.48 -5.66 -5.19
C ASP A 202 -20.61 -4.41 -5.43
N SER A 203 -19.43 -4.36 -4.83
CA SER A 203 -18.44 -3.29 -5.09
C SER A 203 -17.90 -3.33 -6.53
N TYR A 204 -17.75 -4.51 -7.13
CA TYR A 204 -17.38 -4.65 -8.54
C TYR A 204 -18.49 -4.14 -9.46
N GLN A 205 -19.73 -4.52 -9.19
CA GLN A 205 -20.89 -4.04 -9.96
C GLN A 205 -21.05 -2.51 -9.88
N LYS A 206 -20.77 -1.92 -8.72
CA LYS A 206 -20.77 -0.46 -8.55
C LYS A 206 -19.64 0.22 -9.31
N ALA A 207 -18.49 -0.43 -9.46
CA ALA A 207 -17.33 0.14 -10.15
C ALA A 207 -17.56 0.41 -11.64
N ILE A 208 -18.39 -0.38 -12.31
CA ILE A 208 -18.67 -0.27 -13.75
C ILE A 208 -19.77 0.74 -14.10
N ARG A 209 -20.33 1.46 -13.13
CA ARG A 209 -21.37 2.46 -13.39
C ARG A 209 -20.85 3.60 -14.29
N PRO A 210 -21.71 4.29 -15.04
CA PRO A 210 -21.29 5.30 -16.03
C PRO A 210 -20.36 6.38 -15.48
N ASN A 211 -20.53 6.76 -14.20
CA ASN A 211 -19.73 7.81 -13.57
C ASN A 211 -18.43 7.31 -12.89
N HIS A 212 -18.11 6.02 -13.03
CA HIS A 212 -16.93 5.40 -12.41
C HIS A 212 -15.99 4.87 -13.50
N ALA A 213 -15.96 3.55 -13.70
CA ALA A 213 -15.09 2.89 -14.67
C ALA A 213 -15.91 1.98 -15.63
N PRO A 214 -16.78 2.56 -16.50
CA PRO A 214 -17.70 1.80 -17.37
C PRO A 214 -16.95 0.95 -18.40
N HIS A 215 -15.70 1.24 -18.70
CA HIS A 215 -14.87 0.46 -19.63
C HIS A 215 -14.64 -0.98 -19.18
N PHE A 216 -14.82 -1.30 -17.88
CA PHE A 216 -14.73 -2.66 -17.35
C PHE A 216 -16.05 -3.46 -17.45
N GLN A 217 -17.08 -2.96 -18.11
CA GLN A 217 -18.37 -3.65 -18.21
C GLN A 217 -18.24 -5.05 -18.84
N GLU A 218 -17.50 -5.16 -19.94
CA GLU A 218 -17.34 -6.45 -20.61
C GLU A 218 -16.45 -7.38 -19.77
N THR A 219 -15.37 -6.87 -19.23
CA THR A 219 -14.51 -7.66 -18.33
C THR A 219 -15.29 -8.25 -17.16
N LEU A 220 -16.16 -7.46 -16.52
CA LEU A 220 -16.94 -7.96 -15.37
C LEU A 220 -17.84 -9.15 -15.72
N LYS A 221 -18.37 -9.21 -16.95
CA LYS A 221 -19.20 -10.34 -17.40
C LYS A 221 -18.40 -11.64 -17.57
N GLU A 222 -17.12 -11.52 -17.90
CA GLU A 222 -16.22 -12.66 -18.14
C GLU A 222 -15.66 -13.26 -16.85
N LEU A 223 -15.64 -12.50 -15.74
CA LEU A 223 -15.09 -12.97 -14.48
C LEU A 223 -15.88 -14.14 -13.90
N GLN A 224 -15.18 -15.21 -13.55
CA GLN A 224 -15.75 -16.40 -12.90
C GLN A 224 -15.45 -16.43 -11.40
N LEU A 225 -14.28 -15.92 -10.99
CA LEU A 225 -13.89 -15.87 -9.60
C LEU A 225 -14.69 -14.79 -8.84
N ARG A 226 -15.03 -15.10 -7.60
CA ARG A 226 -15.79 -14.19 -6.73
C ARG A 226 -15.04 -13.97 -5.43
N PRO A 227 -14.95 -12.71 -4.96
CA PRO A 227 -14.18 -12.40 -3.75
C PRO A 227 -14.61 -13.23 -2.53
N GLU A 228 -15.92 -13.41 -2.36
CA GLU A 228 -16.50 -14.02 -1.17
C GLU A 228 -16.40 -15.55 -1.15
N THR A 229 -16.22 -16.18 -2.31
CA THR A 229 -16.32 -17.66 -2.41
C THR A 229 -15.09 -18.31 -3.02
N SER A 230 -14.30 -17.58 -3.81
CA SER A 230 -13.19 -18.17 -4.56
C SER A 230 -11.81 -17.81 -4.00
N PHE A 231 -11.65 -16.67 -3.33
CA PHE A 231 -10.33 -16.15 -2.97
C PHE A 231 -9.62 -17.01 -1.94
N ASP A 232 -10.31 -17.49 -0.90
CA ASP A 232 -9.68 -18.32 0.14
C ASP A 232 -9.10 -19.61 -0.44
N SER A 233 -9.83 -20.30 -1.30
CA SER A 233 -9.36 -21.53 -1.95
C SER A 233 -8.24 -21.24 -2.94
N LEU A 234 -8.33 -20.15 -3.70
CA LEU A 234 -7.29 -19.75 -4.64
C LEU A 234 -5.99 -19.41 -3.91
N LEU A 235 -6.06 -18.67 -2.82
CA LEU A 235 -4.90 -18.34 -2.00
C LEU A 235 -4.28 -19.58 -1.33
N ALA A 236 -5.11 -20.49 -0.85
CA ALA A 236 -4.64 -21.77 -0.28
C ALA A 236 -3.87 -22.62 -1.31
N ASN A 237 -4.28 -22.61 -2.58
CA ASN A 237 -3.55 -23.29 -3.67
C ASN A 237 -2.14 -22.70 -3.90
N HIS A 238 -1.90 -21.47 -3.45
CA HIS A 238 -0.59 -20.81 -3.47
C HIS A 238 0.12 -20.85 -2.13
N GLY A 239 -0.32 -21.68 -1.17
CA GLY A 239 0.31 -21.83 0.15
C GLY A 239 0.03 -20.64 1.09
N LEU A 240 -1.02 -19.87 0.83
CA LEU A 240 -1.44 -18.74 1.66
C LEU A 240 -2.73 -19.09 2.40
N HIS A 241 -2.65 -19.30 3.71
CA HIS A 241 -3.76 -19.77 4.54
C HIS A 241 -4.30 -18.65 5.42
N LEU A 242 -5.63 -18.51 5.46
CA LEU A 242 -6.29 -17.51 6.30
C LEU A 242 -5.95 -17.76 7.77
N CYS A 243 -5.31 -16.80 8.43
CA CYS A 243 -4.92 -16.89 9.83
C CYS A 243 -5.64 -15.86 10.74
N ALA A 244 -6.12 -14.76 10.18
CA ALA A 244 -6.90 -13.77 10.93
C ALA A 244 -7.87 -13.02 10.02
N SER A 245 -8.97 -12.51 10.59
CA SER A 245 -9.96 -11.71 9.89
C SER A 245 -10.53 -10.66 10.84
N SER A 246 -10.92 -9.51 10.30
CA SER A 246 -11.56 -8.42 11.07
C SER A 246 -12.69 -7.80 10.27
N ASP A 247 -13.86 -7.70 10.89
CA ASP A 247 -15.05 -7.01 10.38
C ASP A 247 -15.28 -5.66 11.10
N ALA A 248 -14.27 -5.13 11.80
CA ALA A 248 -14.38 -3.87 12.55
C ALA A 248 -14.55 -2.63 11.64
N LEU A 249 -14.32 -2.76 10.35
CA LEU A 249 -14.52 -1.72 9.33
C LEU A 249 -15.59 -2.17 8.32
N PRO A 250 -16.14 -1.24 7.52
CA PRO A 250 -17.14 -1.57 6.50
C PRO A 250 -16.69 -2.61 5.46
N ARG A 251 -15.38 -2.77 5.30
CA ARG A 251 -14.78 -3.83 4.48
C ARG A 251 -13.98 -4.75 5.37
N ARG A 252 -14.19 -6.04 5.18
CA ARG A 252 -13.44 -7.08 5.89
C ARG A 252 -11.97 -7.02 5.51
N ILE A 253 -11.11 -7.14 6.53
CA ILE A 253 -9.68 -7.34 6.35
C ILE A 253 -9.37 -8.80 6.66
N ASN A 254 -8.79 -9.49 5.69
CA ASN A 254 -8.29 -10.86 5.84
C ASN A 254 -6.77 -10.85 5.83
N VAL A 255 -6.18 -11.67 6.70
CA VAL A 255 -4.74 -11.90 6.78
C VAL A 255 -4.46 -13.37 6.48
N TYR A 256 -3.62 -13.59 5.47
CA TYR A 256 -3.20 -14.93 5.06
C TYR A 256 -1.72 -15.09 5.39
N GLN A 257 -1.35 -16.23 5.94
CA GLN A 257 0.04 -16.54 6.26
C GLN A 257 0.59 -17.55 5.25
N LYS A 258 1.80 -17.27 4.75
CA LYS A 258 2.54 -18.23 3.92
C LYS A 258 3.03 -19.38 4.76
N ALA A 259 2.77 -20.60 4.31
CA ALA A 259 3.27 -21.84 4.90
C ALA A 259 4.81 -21.91 4.88
#